data_940b6991cd56551b2221efa037c9ae34
#
_entry.id   940b6991cd56551b2221efa037c9ae34
#
_cell.length_a   1.000
_cell.length_b   1.000
_cell.length_c   1.000
_cell.angle_alpha   90.00
_cell.angle_beta   90.00
_cell.angle_gamma   90.00
#
_symmetry.space_group_name_H-M   'P 1'
#
loop_
_entity.id
_entity.type
_entity.pdbx_description
1 polymer ?
#
loop_
_entity_poly.entity_id
_entity_poly.type
_entity_poly.pdbx_seq_one_letter_code
_entity_poly.pdbx_strand_id
1 'polypeptide(L)'
;LEEAMRYVWYIQTGNEHFGGTDANVYLSLNGIDAVMKEVLIDDPSSDNDWERNALNQGVIETEDLGELLSGLLRSDHSGPIPNWKVEWIKIVNEEDGREWTAGIGKWSDWPDTVKGFKLKFTRTSDGQYEQLQKKKAEAARKKALDDQAAADKAKREAADFEKARKEQEKKDREQADQEAFDAEISQGEKELERELIKARK
;
A
#
# COMPACT_ATOMS: atom_id res chain seq x y z
N LEU A 1 3.18 -3.65 5.73
CA LEU A 1 2.45 -4.77 5.14
C LEU A 1 1.48 -4.15 4.14
N GLU A 2 1.65 -4.45 2.84
CA GLU A 2 0.65 -4.10 1.84
C GLU A 2 -0.60 -4.92 2.15
N GLU A 3 -1.74 -4.25 2.14
CA GLU A 3 -3.04 -4.86 2.38
C GLU A 3 -3.39 -5.73 1.18
N ALA A 4 -3.76 -7.00 1.42
CA ALA A 4 -4.15 -7.89 0.34
C ALA A 4 -5.44 -7.38 -0.31
N MET A 5 -5.45 -7.31 -1.64
CA MET A 5 -6.63 -6.95 -2.42
C MET A 5 -7.51 -8.17 -2.65
N ARG A 6 -8.82 -7.97 -2.67
CA ARG A 6 -9.80 -8.99 -2.94
C ARG A 6 -10.34 -8.86 -4.35
N TYR A 7 -10.22 -9.95 -5.12
CA TYR A 7 -10.77 -10.07 -6.47
C TYR A 7 -11.83 -11.16 -6.50
N VAL A 8 -13.03 -10.80 -6.93
CA VAL A 8 -14.12 -11.77 -7.14
C VAL A 8 -14.06 -12.24 -8.60
N TRP A 9 -14.00 -13.53 -8.80
CA TRP A 9 -14.10 -14.13 -10.12
C TRP A 9 -15.48 -14.72 -10.35
N TYR A 10 -15.94 -14.64 -11.59
CA TYR A 10 -17.15 -15.26 -12.09
C TYR A 10 -16.81 -16.01 -13.36
N ILE A 11 -17.23 -17.28 -13.47
CA ILE A 11 -17.00 -18.12 -14.65
C ILE A 11 -18.33 -18.73 -15.09
N GLN A 12 -18.67 -18.52 -16.35
CA GLN A 12 -19.84 -19.10 -16.97
C GLN A 12 -19.45 -20.34 -17.75
N THR A 13 -19.98 -21.48 -17.32
CA THR A 13 -19.93 -22.75 -18.06
C THR A 13 -20.95 -22.74 -19.19
N GLY A 14 -20.58 -23.31 -20.33
CA GLY A 14 -21.46 -23.38 -21.50
C GLY A 14 -22.69 -24.26 -21.30
N ASN A 15 -23.70 -24.02 -22.11
CA ASN A 15 -24.98 -24.76 -22.04
C ASN A 15 -25.03 -25.99 -22.97
N GLU A 16 -23.90 -26.41 -23.54
CA GLU A 16 -23.83 -27.59 -24.38
C GLU A 16 -23.93 -28.88 -23.56
N HIS A 17 -24.38 -29.94 -24.21
CA HIS A 17 -24.42 -31.26 -23.60
C HIS A 17 -23.00 -31.70 -23.20
N PHE A 18 -22.81 -32.13 -21.94
CA PHE A 18 -21.49 -32.42 -21.35
C PHE A 18 -20.58 -31.18 -21.25
N GLY A 19 -21.13 -29.96 -21.18
CA GLY A 19 -20.35 -28.72 -21.07
C GLY A 19 -19.67 -28.51 -19.71
N GLY A 20 -20.11 -29.22 -18.66
CA GLY A 20 -19.50 -29.17 -17.32
C GLY A 20 -18.20 -30.00 -17.18
N THR A 21 -17.54 -29.88 -16.07
CA THR A 21 -16.34 -30.67 -15.74
C THR A 21 -16.30 -31.03 -14.24
N ASP A 22 -15.78 -32.20 -13.91
CA ASP A 22 -15.46 -32.64 -12.53
C ASP A 22 -13.98 -32.41 -12.18
N ALA A 23 -13.23 -31.74 -13.05
CA ALA A 23 -11.79 -31.50 -12.87
C ALA A 23 -11.52 -30.32 -11.95
N ASN A 24 -10.38 -30.34 -11.27
CA ASN A 24 -9.90 -29.19 -10.56
C ASN A 24 -9.56 -28.04 -11.53
N VAL A 25 -9.97 -26.81 -11.18
CA VAL A 25 -9.78 -25.62 -11.99
C VAL A 25 -8.79 -24.67 -11.34
N TYR A 26 -7.90 -24.13 -12.14
CA TYR A 26 -6.82 -23.24 -11.70
C TYR A 26 -6.85 -21.95 -12.49
N LEU A 27 -6.56 -20.86 -11.81
CA LEU A 27 -6.52 -19.52 -12.39
C LEU A 27 -5.19 -18.83 -12.06
N SER A 28 -4.59 -18.21 -13.06
CA SER A 28 -3.52 -17.21 -12.88
C SER A 28 -3.89 -15.93 -13.58
N LEU A 29 -3.45 -14.78 -13.04
CA LEU A 29 -3.75 -13.44 -13.55
C LEU A 29 -2.47 -12.63 -13.69
N ASN A 30 -2.33 -11.89 -14.80
CA ASN A 30 -1.24 -10.97 -15.04
C ASN A 30 -1.82 -9.55 -15.14
N GLY A 31 -1.47 -8.72 -14.20
CA GLY A 31 -1.76 -7.30 -14.21
C GLY A 31 -0.55 -6.47 -14.62
N ILE A 32 -0.73 -5.16 -14.68
CA ILE A 32 0.36 -4.22 -14.99
C ILE A 32 1.32 -4.05 -13.82
N ASP A 33 0.81 -4.16 -12.59
CA ASP A 33 1.59 -3.90 -11.38
C ASP A 33 2.12 -5.18 -10.73
N ALA A 34 1.39 -6.31 -10.87
CA ALA A 34 1.76 -7.58 -10.27
C ALA A 34 1.22 -8.79 -11.05
N VAL A 35 1.68 -9.99 -10.66
CA VAL A 35 1.30 -11.27 -11.24
C VAL A 35 0.85 -12.23 -10.14
N MET A 36 -0.41 -12.64 -10.20
CA MET A 36 -0.91 -13.73 -9.38
C MET A 36 -0.55 -15.08 -10.01
N LYS A 37 0.24 -15.87 -9.31
CA LYS A 37 0.57 -17.24 -9.70
C LYS A 37 -0.68 -18.10 -9.72
N GLU A 38 -0.58 -19.25 -10.39
CA GLU A 38 -1.66 -20.20 -10.49
C GLU A 38 -2.15 -20.67 -9.11
N VAL A 39 -3.45 -20.56 -8.87
CA VAL A 39 -4.13 -21.00 -7.66
C VAL A 39 -5.33 -21.90 -8.05
N LEU A 40 -5.63 -22.90 -7.22
CA LEU A 40 -6.87 -23.65 -7.31
C LEU A 40 -8.03 -22.69 -6.97
N ILE A 41 -9.06 -22.70 -7.81
CA ILE A 41 -10.28 -21.94 -7.57
C ILE A 41 -11.46 -22.91 -7.39
N ASP A 42 -12.34 -22.56 -6.47
CA ASP A 42 -13.47 -23.33 -6.04
C ASP A 42 -14.65 -22.41 -5.73
N ASP A 43 -15.87 -22.81 -6.00
CA ASP A 43 -17.05 -22.07 -5.63
C ASP A 43 -17.55 -22.50 -4.25
N PRO A 44 -17.32 -21.74 -3.19
CA PRO A 44 -17.69 -22.12 -1.84
C PRO A 44 -19.21 -22.18 -1.61
N SER A 45 -20.00 -21.75 -2.58
CA SER A 45 -21.46 -21.77 -2.53
C SER A 45 -22.08 -23.00 -3.18
N SER A 46 -21.27 -23.85 -3.83
CA SER A 46 -21.71 -25.02 -4.58
C SER A 46 -20.96 -26.29 -4.15
N ASP A 47 -21.68 -27.37 -3.95
CA ASP A 47 -21.09 -28.70 -3.70
C ASP A 47 -20.73 -29.41 -5.02
N ASN A 48 -21.14 -28.85 -6.17
CA ASN A 48 -20.93 -29.42 -7.51
C ASN A 48 -20.63 -28.29 -8.49
N ASP A 49 -19.37 -27.93 -8.56
CA ASP A 49 -18.88 -26.82 -9.39
C ASP A 49 -18.82 -27.19 -10.87
N TRP A 50 -18.77 -26.16 -11.70
CA TRP A 50 -18.52 -26.25 -13.12
C TRP A 50 -19.56 -27.04 -13.92
N GLU A 51 -20.77 -27.15 -13.39
CA GLU A 51 -21.87 -27.80 -14.07
C GLU A 51 -22.31 -27.06 -15.35
N ARG A 52 -22.95 -27.80 -16.25
CA ARG A 52 -23.50 -27.24 -17.48
C ARG A 52 -24.40 -26.02 -17.21
N ASN A 53 -24.15 -24.92 -17.89
CA ASN A 53 -24.85 -23.64 -17.75
C ASN A 53 -24.75 -23.01 -16.35
N ALA A 54 -23.85 -23.48 -15.50
CA ALA A 54 -23.62 -22.88 -14.18
C ALA A 54 -22.81 -21.59 -14.30
N LEU A 55 -23.14 -20.64 -13.43
CA LEU A 55 -22.32 -19.48 -13.11
C LEU A 55 -21.68 -19.73 -11.75
N ASN A 56 -20.40 -20.02 -11.74
CA ASN A 56 -19.61 -20.20 -10.53
C ASN A 56 -18.90 -18.91 -10.14
N GLN A 57 -18.67 -18.72 -8.84
CA GLN A 57 -18.01 -17.53 -8.31
C GLN A 57 -17.16 -17.85 -7.08
N GLY A 58 -16.16 -17.05 -6.85
CA GLY A 58 -15.34 -17.14 -5.64
C GLY A 58 -14.46 -15.91 -5.49
N VAL A 59 -13.63 -15.94 -4.46
CA VAL A 59 -12.74 -14.84 -4.10
C VAL A 59 -11.31 -15.32 -4.10
N ILE A 60 -10.41 -14.48 -4.60
CA ILE A 60 -8.97 -14.64 -4.46
C ILE A 60 -8.40 -13.39 -3.78
N GLU A 61 -7.43 -13.61 -2.90
CA GLU A 61 -6.71 -12.54 -2.21
C GLU A 61 -5.27 -12.52 -2.72
N THR A 62 -4.83 -11.37 -3.18
CA THR A 62 -3.48 -11.17 -3.73
C THR A 62 -3.06 -9.70 -3.57
N GLU A 63 -1.84 -9.38 -3.95
CA GLU A 63 -1.41 -7.98 -4.10
C GLU A 63 -2.23 -7.24 -5.18
N ASP A 64 -2.17 -5.89 -5.20
CA ASP A 64 -2.86 -5.12 -6.25
C ASP A 64 -2.26 -5.47 -7.63
N LEU A 65 -3.07 -6.05 -8.49
CA LEU A 65 -2.67 -6.43 -9.85
C LEU A 65 -2.66 -5.22 -10.81
N GLY A 66 -3.24 -4.09 -10.40
CA GLY A 66 -3.42 -2.94 -11.28
C GLY A 66 -4.43 -3.23 -12.39
N GLU A 67 -4.11 -2.85 -13.62
CA GLU A 67 -4.90 -3.18 -14.82
C GLU A 67 -4.65 -4.62 -15.23
N LEU A 68 -5.71 -5.43 -15.36
CA LEU A 68 -5.57 -6.82 -15.82
C LEU A 68 -5.35 -6.88 -17.33
N LEU A 69 -4.29 -7.54 -17.72
CA LEU A 69 -3.88 -7.69 -19.12
C LEU A 69 -4.24 -9.08 -19.66
N SER A 70 -3.88 -10.11 -18.94
CA SER A 70 -4.01 -11.50 -19.37
C SER A 70 -4.10 -12.46 -18.19
N GLY A 71 -4.34 -13.72 -18.47
CA GLY A 71 -4.33 -14.80 -17.48
C GLY A 71 -4.35 -16.16 -18.15
N LEU A 72 -4.41 -17.18 -17.32
CA LEU A 72 -4.57 -18.57 -17.76
C LEU A 72 -5.63 -19.23 -16.86
N LEU A 73 -6.65 -19.81 -17.50
CA LEU A 73 -7.64 -20.65 -16.85
C LEU A 73 -7.41 -22.08 -17.31
N ARG A 74 -7.17 -23.00 -16.39
CA ARG A 74 -6.78 -24.38 -16.70
C ARG A 74 -7.55 -25.37 -15.83
N SER A 75 -7.93 -26.51 -16.40
CA SER A 75 -8.34 -27.69 -15.64
C SER A 75 -7.21 -28.72 -15.61
N ASP A 76 -7.17 -29.57 -14.59
CA ASP A 76 -6.18 -30.65 -14.49
C ASP A 76 -6.62 -31.95 -15.16
N HIS A 77 -7.81 -31.95 -15.78
CA HIS A 77 -8.43 -33.11 -16.42
C HIS A 77 -8.65 -34.30 -15.49
N SER A 78 -8.69 -34.08 -14.18
CA SER A 78 -9.15 -35.11 -13.25
C SER A 78 -10.65 -35.36 -13.41
N GLY A 79 -11.12 -36.48 -12.84
CA GLY A 79 -12.53 -36.81 -12.86
C GLY A 79 -13.02 -37.49 -14.16
N PRO A 80 -14.29 -37.94 -14.16
CA PRO A 80 -14.87 -38.69 -15.26
C PRO A 80 -15.31 -37.82 -16.47
N ILE A 81 -15.52 -36.54 -16.31
CA ILE A 81 -15.90 -35.58 -17.36
C ILE A 81 -14.85 -34.47 -17.44
N PRO A 82 -13.68 -34.72 -18.07
CA PRO A 82 -12.57 -33.77 -18.01
C PRO A 82 -12.69 -32.61 -18.97
N ASN A 83 -13.53 -32.70 -20.01
CA ASN A 83 -13.74 -31.67 -20.99
C ASN A 83 -14.68 -30.59 -20.42
N TRP A 84 -14.35 -29.35 -20.64
CA TRP A 84 -15.08 -28.21 -20.11
C TRP A 84 -15.35 -27.17 -21.21
N LYS A 85 -16.58 -26.71 -21.28
CA LYS A 85 -16.98 -25.62 -22.17
C LYS A 85 -17.09 -24.35 -21.36
N VAL A 86 -16.19 -23.40 -21.59
CA VAL A 86 -16.20 -22.11 -20.91
C VAL A 86 -16.66 -21.03 -21.87
N GLU A 87 -17.65 -20.24 -21.46
CA GLU A 87 -18.13 -19.11 -22.24
C GLU A 87 -17.32 -17.84 -21.96
N TRP A 88 -17.20 -17.48 -20.72
CA TRP A 88 -16.45 -16.27 -20.31
C TRP A 88 -16.02 -16.35 -18.84
N ILE A 89 -15.05 -15.51 -18.52
CA ILE A 89 -14.66 -15.19 -17.16
C ILE A 89 -14.73 -13.68 -16.94
N LYS A 90 -15.21 -13.27 -15.76
CA LYS A 90 -15.19 -11.89 -15.28
C LYS A 90 -14.43 -11.82 -13.96
N ILE A 91 -13.59 -10.81 -13.80
CA ILE A 91 -12.88 -10.49 -12.57
C ILE A 91 -13.33 -9.11 -12.10
N VAL A 92 -13.61 -8.97 -10.82
CA VAL A 92 -14.02 -7.73 -10.18
C VAL A 92 -13.07 -7.42 -9.03
N ASN A 93 -12.44 -6.26 -9.00
CA ASN A 93 -11.76 -5.77 -7.82
C ASN A 93 -12.82 -5.26 -6.83
N GLU A 94 -12.91 -5.87 -5.64
CA GLU A 94 -13.94 -5.56 -4.64
C GLU A 94 -13.74 -4.17 -4.02
N GLU A 95 -12.52 -3.66 -3.96
CA GLU A 95 -12.21 -2.39 -3.31
C GLU A 95 -12.68 -1.19 -4.14
N ASP A 96 -12.44 -1.21 -5.45
CA ASP A 96 -12.69 -0.07 -6.33
C ASP A 96 -13.75 -0.34 -7.41
N GLY A 97 -14.24 -1.58 -7.52
CA GLY A 97 -15.30 -1.96 -8.43
C GLY A 97 -14.89 -2.01 -9.91
N ARG A 98 -13.58 -2.00 -10.22
CA ARG A 98 -13.12 -2.24 -11.58
C ARG A 98 -13.49 -3.65 -12.01
N GLU A 99 -13.94 -3.80 -13.24
CA GLU A 99 -14.31 -5.10 -13.82
C GLU A 99 -13.58 -5.36 -15.13
N TRP A 100 -13.16 -6.60 -15.29
CA TRP A 100 -12.54 -7.08 -16.54
C TRP A 100 -13.21 -8.37 -16.96
N THR A 101 -13.42 -8.52 -18.26
CA THR A 101 -14.02 -9.72 -18.83
C THR A 101 -13.13 -10.29 -19.94
N ALA A 102 -13.03 -11.60 -19.99
CA ALA A 102 -12.44 -12.33 -21.10
C ALA A 102 -13.47 -13.33 -21.66
N GLY A 103 -13.84 -13.14 -22.91
CA GLY A 103 -14.64 -14.10 -23.66
C GLY A 103 -13.79 -15.29 -24.07
N ILE A 104 -14.33 -16.52 -23.93
CA ILE A 104 -13.65 -17.76 -24.24
C ILE A 104 -14.39 -18.49 -25.33
N GLY A 105 -15.65 -18.90 -25.11
CA GLY A 105 -16.52 -19.55 -26.08
C GLY A 105 -15.99 -20.87 -26.65
N LYS A 106 -15.13 -21.58 -25.90
CA LYS A 106 -14.39 -22.75 -26.39
C LYS A 106 -14.48 -23.93 -25.44
N TRP A 107 -14.29 -25.11 -26.00
CA TRP A 107 -14.03 -26.31 -25.23
C TRP A 107 -12.57 -26.40 -24.79
N SER A 108 -12.35 -26.99 -23.62
CA SER A 108 -11.04 -27.46 -23.24
C SER A 108 -10.72 -28.71 -24.06
N ASP A 109 -10.03 -28.53 -25.19
CA ASP A 109 -9.70 -29.63 -26.09
C ASP A 109 -8.59 -30.52 -25.50
N TRP A 110 -8.88 -31.81 -25.32
CA TRP A 110 -7.88 -32.85 -25.03
C TRP A 110 -7.10 -33.15 -26.33
N PRO A 111 -5.76 -33.26 -26.34
CA PRO A 111 -4.77 -33.27 -25.26
C PRO A 111 -4.11 -31.88 -25.02
N ASP A 112 -4.56 -30.82 -25.69
CA ASP A 112 -3.90 -29.50 -25.67
C ASP A 112 -4.18 -28.70 -24.40
N THR A 113 -5.04 -29.16 -23.55
CA THR A 113 -5.58 -28.48 -22.37
C THR A 113 -4.68 -28.45 -21.15
N VAL A 114 -3.58 -29.19 -21.15
CA VAL A 114 -2.46 -28.91 -20.21
C VAL A 114 -1.99 -27.46 -20.32
N LYS A 115 -2.33 -26.77 -21.43
CA LYS A 115 -2.01 -25.37 -21.68
C LYS A 115 -3.08 -24.40 -21.23
N GLY A 116 -4.30 -24.84 -20.94
CA GLY A 116 -5.42 -24.00 -20.52
C GLY A 116 -5.91 -22.96 -21.52
N PHE A 117 -6.92 -22.18 -21.12
CA PHE A 117 -7.44 -21.05 -21.88
C PHE A 117 -6.60 -19.82 -21.60
N LYS A 118 -5.92 -19.30 -22.61
CA LYS A 118 -5.25 -18.02 -22.54
C LYS A 118 -6.29 -16.90 -22.52
N LEU A 119 -6.34 -16.18 -21.43
CA LEU A 119 -7.26 -15.07 -21.22
C LEU A 119 -6.64 -13.78 -21.72
N LYS A 120 -7.43 -12.98 -22.41
CA LYS A 120 -7.13 -11.59 -22.72
C LYS A 120 -8.26 -10.76 -22.16
N PHE A 121 -7.97 -9.98 -21.14
CA PHE A 121 -8.95 -9.19 -20.45
C PHE A 121 -9.24 -7.88 -21.19
N THR A 122 -10.49 -7.48 -21.12
CA THR A 122 -10.96 -6.16 -21.52
C THR A 122 -11.68 -5.55 -20.34
N ARG A 123 -11.33 -4.34 -19.98
CA ARG A 123 -12.01 -3.60 -18.93
C ARG A 123 -13.44 -3.28 -19.33
N THR A 124 -14.40 -3.67 -18.50
CA THR A 124 -15.83 -3.51 -18.76
C THR A 124 -16.49 -2.51 -17.83
N SER A 125 -15.85 -2.19 -16.69
CA SER A 125 -16.32 -1.15 -15.79
C SER A 125 -15.13 -0.49 -15.08
N ASP A 126 -15.19 0.82 -14.95
CA ASP A 126 -14.25 1.63 -14.17
C ASP A 126 -14.64 1.66 -12.67
N GLY A 127 -15.87 1.23 -12.35
CA GLY A 127 -16.39 1.28 -10.99
C GLY A 127 -16.27 2.68 -10.39
N GLN A 128 -15.75 2.76 -9.18
CA GLN A 128 -15.44 4.02 -8.49
C GLN A 128 -13.94 4.37 -8.54
N TYR A 129 -13.17 3.67 -9.36
CA TYR A 129 -11.70 3.76 -9.41
C TYR A 129 -11.19 5.20 -9.55
N GLU A 130 -11.71 5.97 -10.52
CA GLU A 130 -11.27 7.36 -10.71
C GLU A 130 -11.58 8.25 -9.50
N GLN A 131 -12.75 8.04 -8.86
CA GLN A 131 -13.13 8.79 -7.67
C GLN A 131 -12.24 8.45 -6.47
N LEU A 132 -11.92 7.16 -6.30
CA LEU A 132 -11.02 6.70 -5.24
C LEU A 132 -9.59 7.20 -5.45
N GLN A 133 -9.08 7.16 -6.67
CA GLN A 133 -7.76 7.72 -7.00
C GLN A 133 -7.70 9.22 -6.71
N LYS A 134 -8.74 9.98 -7.07
CA LYS A 134 -8.82 11.40 -6.74
C LYS A 134 -8.80 11.66 -5.24
N LYS A 135 -9.58 10.90 -4.46
CA LYS A 135 -9.60 10.99 -2.99
C LYS A 135 -8.25 10.63 -2.37
N LYS A 136 -7.60 9.55 -2.85
CA LYS A 136 -6.26 9.15 -2.40
C LYS A 136 -5.22 10.25 -2.68
N ALA A 137 -5.25 10.86 -3.85
CA ALA A 137 -4.36 11.96 -4.22
C ALA A 137 -4.59 13.23 -3.36
N GLU A 138 -5.84 13.59 -3.10
CA GLU A 138 -6.19 14.71 -2.22
C GLU A 138 -5.73 14.47 -0.77
N ALA A 139 -5.94 13.26 -0.25
CA ALA A 139 -5.50 12.88 1.10
C ALA A 139 -3.96 12.90 1.22
N ALA A 140 -3.24 12.38 0.23
CA ALA A 140 -1.78 12.43 0.19
C ALA A 140 -1.24 13.87 0.14
N ARG A 141 -1.88 14.74 -0.68
CA ARG A 141 -1.52 16.15 -0.76
C ARG A 141 -1.76 16.87 0.56
N LYS A 142 -2.89 16.59 1.22
CA LYS A 142 -3.19 17.19 2.55
C LYS A 142 -2.15 16.74 3.58
N LYS A 143 -1.83 15.46 3.63
CA LYS A 143 -0.81 14.94 4.55
C LYS A 143 0.55 15.60 4.31
N ALA A 144 0.98 15.76 3.06
CA ALA A 144 2.25 16.40 2.74
C ALA A 144 2.29 17.87 3.20
N LEU A 145 1.17 18.61 3.09
CA LEU A 145 1.05 19.98 3.59
C LEU A 145 1.12 20.05 5.12
N ASP A 146 0.45 19.13 5.81
CA ASP A 146 0.46 19.04 7.28
C ASP A 146 1.87 18.71 7.79
N ASP A 147 2.56 17.77 7.14
CA ASP A 147 3.94 17.37 7.47
C ASP A 147 4.92 18.54 7.24
N GLN A 148 4.74 19.31 6.16
CA GLN A 148 5.54 20.51 5.89
C GLN A 148 5.30 21.61 6.93
N ALA A 149 4.04 21.86 7.28
CA ALA A 149 3.70 22.83 8.32
C ALA A 149 4.28 22.46 9.69
N ALA A 150 4.27 21.18 10.05
CA ALA A 150 4.89 20.65 11.27
C ALA A 150 6.42 20.85 11.26
N ALA A 151 7.07 20.58 10.13
CA ALA A 151 8.51 20.78 9.97
C ALA A 151 8.90 22.25 10.07
N ASP A 152 8.12 23.16 9.47
CA ASP A 152 8.36 24.61 9.55
C ASP A 152 8.16 25.13 10.97
N LYS A 153 7.15 24.64 11.69
CA LYS A 153 6.94 24.96 13.10
C LYS A 153 8.12 24.52 13.96
N ALA A 154 8.57 23.27 13.80
CA ALA A 154 9.73 22.76 14.53
C ALA A 154 11.02 23.55 14.27
N LYS A 155 11.25 24.00 13.02
CA LYS A 155 12.38 24.88 12.68
C LYS A 155 12.31 26.24 13.39
N ARG A 156 11.12 26.85 13.48
CA ARG A 156 10.94 28.12 14.20
C ARG A 156 11.20 27.94 15.69
N GLU A 157 10.62 26.93 16.31
CA GLU A 157 10.84 26.63 17.72
C GLU A 157 12.33 26.38 18.06
N ALA A 158 13.05 25.65 17.19
CA ALA A 158 14.48 25.41 17.32
C ALA A 158 15.29 26.72 17.20
N ALA A 159 14.94 27.59 16.27
CA ALA A 159 15.60 28.89 16.10
C ALA A 159 15.35 29.83 17.30
N ASP A 160 14.14 29.86 17.84
CA ASP A 160 13.78 30.64 19.01
C ASP A 160 14.52 30.14 20.26
N PHE A 161 14.62 28.82 20.43
CA PHE A 161 15.38 28.20 21.50
C PHE A 161 16.88 28.54 21.43
N GLU A 162 17.47 28.46 20.24
CA GLU A 162 18.88 28.81 20.03
C GLU A 162 19.14 30.30 20.33
N LYS A 163 18.22 31.16 19.94
CA LYS A 163 18.30 32.62 20.22
C LYS A 163 18.23 32.88 21.74
N ALA A 164 17.29 32.25 22.43
CA ALA A 164 17.15 32.37 23.87
C ALA A 164 18.41 31.86 24.63
N ARG A 165 18.99 30.72 24.16
CA ARG A 165 20.22 30.19 24.72
C ARG A 165 21.39 31.18 24.58
N LYS A 166 21.57 31.73 23.38
CA LYS A 166 22.64 32.74 23.13
C LYS A 166 22.47 33.99 23.97
N GLU A 167 21.23 34.44 24.16
CA GLU A 167 20.95 35.61 25.01
C GLU A 167 21.26 35.31 26.52
N GLN A 168 20.93 34.10 26.96
CA GLN A 168 21.27 33.67 28.30
C GLN A 168 22.79 33.58 28.50
N GLU A 169 23.52 32.91 27.58
CA GLU A 169 24.99 32.85 27.64
C GLU A 169 25.66 34.22 27.66
N LYS A 170 25.08 35.21 26.96
CA LYS A 170 25.56 36.59 26.98
C LYS A 170 25.36 37.21 28.36
N LYS A 171 24.17 37.06 28.95
CA LYS A 171 23.87 37.57 30.30
C LYS A 171 24.77 36.94 31.37
N ASP A 172 24.97 35.63 31.30
CA ASP A 172 25.83 34.92 32.24
C ASP A 172 27.30 35.38 32.15
N ARG A 173 27.77 35.71 30.92
CA ARG A 173 29.10 36.26 30.69
C ARG A 173 29.23 37.67 31.24
N GLU A 174 28.26 38.54 30.95
CA GLU A 174 28.23 39.95 31.47
C GLU A 174 28.21 39.96 33.01
N GLN A 175 27.48 39.03 33.63
CA GLN A 175 27.45 38.85 35.10
C GLN A 175 28.79 38.36 35.64
N ALA A 176 29.42 37.39 35.00
CA ALA A 176 30.72 36.90 35.39
C ALA A 176 31.82 37.96 35.27
N ASP A 177 31.80 38.75 34.21
CA ASP A 177 32.74 39.88 34.03
C ASP A 177 32.53 40.96 35.12
N GLN A 178 31.27 41.24 35.52
CA GLN A 178 30.96 42.17 36.59
C GLN A 178 31.44 41.66 37.96
N GLU A 179 31.17 40.39 38.25
CA GLU A 179 31.64 39.72 39.51
C GLU A 179 33.16 39.72 39.60
N ALA A 180 33.87 39.48 38.49
CA ALA A 180 35.32 39.53 38.44
C ALA A 180 35.85 40.93 38.70
N PHE A 181 35.23 41.99 38.12
CA PHE A 181 35.58 43.38 38.32
C PHE A 181 35.38 43.84 39.80
N ASP A 182 34.23 43.48 40.40
CA ASP A 182 33.91 43.79 41.78
C ASP A 182 34.88 43.08 42.75
N ALA A 183 35.31 41.84 42.42
CA ALA A 183 36.32 41.14 43.20
C ALA A 183 37.71 41.81 43.15
N GLU A 184 38.10 42.33 41.97
CA GLU A 184 39.36 43.07 41.77
C GLU A 184 39.39 44.36 42.57
N ILE A 185 38.29 45.13 42.56
CA ILE A 185 38.13 46.36 43.38
C ILE A 185 38.25 46.00 44.86
N SER A 186 37.55 44.98 45.34
CA SER A 186 37.60 44.56 46.74
C SER A 186 39.01 44.14 47.19
N GLN A 187 39.77 43.50 46.29
CA GLN A 187 41.17 43.14 46.57
C GLN A 187 42.05 44.44 46.66
N GLY A 188 41.90 45.35 45.74
CA GLY A 188 42.62 46.62 45.73
C GLY A 188 42.36 47.47 47.01
N GLU A 189 41.11 47.52 47.42
CA GLU A 189 40.74 48.19 48.67
C GLU A 189 41.40 47.56 49.91
N LYS A 190 41.45 46.24 49.99
CA LYS A 190 42.11 45.53 51.10
C LYS A 190 43.63 45.72 51.07
N GLU A 191 44.25 45.82 49.92
CA GLU A 191 45.69 46.13 49.79
C GLU A 191 46.00 47.53 50.24
N LEU A 192 45.20 48.51 49.79
CA LEU A 192 45.34 49.92 50.22
C LEU A 192 45.17 50.07 51.76
N GLU A 193 44.23 49.38 52.36
CA GLU A 193 44.03 49.41 53.83
C GLU A 193 45.22 48.80 54.55
N ARG A 194 45.79 47.70 54.02
CA ARG A 194 47.05 47.10 54.63
C ARG A 194 48.22 48.07 54.50
N GLU A 195 48.39 48.77 53.39
CA GLU A 195 49.46 49.73 53.23
C GLU A 195 49.32 50.95 54.19
N LEU A 196 48.07 51.43 54.35
CA LEU A 196 47.77 52.50 55.31
C LEU A 196 48.05 52.11 56.77
N ILE A 197 47.74 50.86 57.12
CA ILE A 197 48.07 50.35 58.48
C ILE A 197 49.61 50.25 58.69
N LYS A 198 50.37 49.87 57.67
CA LYS A 198 51.85 49.81 57.73
C LYS A 198 52.48 51.21 57.85
N ALA A 199 51.93 52.20 57.16
CA ALA A 199 52.43 53.57 57.21
C ALA A 199 52.14 54.36 58.51
N ARG A 200 51.25 53.81 59.37
CA ARG A 200 50.90 54.41 60.69
C ARG A 200 51.71 53.84 61.83
N LYS A 201 52.59 52.84 61.63
CA LYS A 201 53.56 52.32 62.63
C LYS A 201 54.94 52.90 62.42
#